data_e6ec974a74aaae62ace1c126d28563fc
#
_entry.id   e6ec974a74aaae62ace1c126d28563fc
#
_cell.length_a   1.000
_cell.length_b   1.000
_cell.length_c   1.000
_cell.angle_alpha   90.00
_cell.angle_beta   90.00
_cell.angle_gamma   90.00
#
_symmetry.space_group_name_H-M   'P 1'
#
loop_
_entity.id
_entity.type
_entity.pdbx_description
1 polymer ?
#
loop_
_entity_poly.entity_id
_entity_poly.type
_entity_poly.pdbx_seq_one_letter_code
_entity_poly.pdbx_strand_id
1 'polypeptide(L)'
;MKNCSVLLSLLCAGCLVGCVDTAGTRVMIDAETGDSSVLENSQRLANKLKVKKVTYDEVNGLKKATITLESTTKSRLSSQGRMVWFDVEGTELDAEGKSYRTMVLDGLDFCTFTGIAPNAKGVRAKLQVRITENSSPSFWDAFWWVWPGNW
;
A
#
# COMPACT_ATOMS: atom_id res chain seq x y z
N MET A 1 -3.56 -53.49 -25.02
CA MET A 1 -4.38 -52.53 -24.24
C MET A 1 -3.62 -52.11 -22.99
N LYS A 2 -2.52 -51.31 -23.10
CA LYS A 2 -1.70 -50.88 -21.92
C LYS A 2 -1.16 -49.44 -21.99
N ASN A 3 -1.68 -48.56 -22.83
CA ASN A 3 -1.12 -47.21 -23.02
C ASN A 3 -2.08 -46.05 -22.67
N CYS A 4 -3.20 -46.30 -21.96
CA CYS A 4 -4.16 -45.25 -21.64
C CYS A 4 -3.99 -44.62 -20.24
N SER A 5 -3.17 -45.21 -19.36
CA SER A 5 -3.00 -44.73 -17.98
C SER A 5 -1.93 -43.65 -17.80
N VAL A 6 -1.04 -43.46 -18.74
CA VAL A 6 0.06 -42.47 -18.60
C VAL A 6 -0.35 -41.07 -19.01
N LEU A 7 -1.35 -40.92 -19.87
CA LEU A 7 -1.82 -39.63 -20.34
C LEU A 7 -2.67 -38.85 -19.34
N LEU A 8 -3.27 -39.54 -18.37
CA LEU A 8 -4.13 -38.89 -17.35
C LEU A 8 -3.33 -38.27 -16.19
N SER A 9 -2.09 -38.69 -15.97
CA SER A 9 -1.24 -38.18 -14.89
C SER A 9 -0.54 -36.85 -15.24
N LEU A 10 -0.46 -36.49 -16.51
CA LEU A 10 0.21 -35.25 -16.94
C LEU A 10 -0.70 -34.00 -16.90
N LEU A 11 -2.01 -34.20 -16.77
CA LEU A 11 -2.96 -33.08 -16.77
C LEU A 11 -3.16 -32.44 -15.40
N CYS A 12 -2.75 -33.08 -14.32
CA CYS A 12 -2.91 -32.54 -12.96
C CYS A 12 -1.76 -31.67 -12.44
N ALA A 13 -0.64 -31.56 -13.17
CA ALA A 13 0.52 -30.80 -12.74
C ALA A 13 0.49 -29.30 -13.10
N GLY A 14 -0.55 -28.85 -13.80
CA GLY A 14 -0.65 -27.49 -14.36
C GLY A 14 -1.40 -26.45 -13.51
N CYS A 15 -1.97 -26.80 -12.35
CA CYS A 15 -2.86 -25.90 -11.61
C CYS A 15 -2.26 -25.27 -10.34
N LEU A 16 -0.95 -25.21 -10.20
CA LEU A 16 -0.30 -24.57 -9.03
C LEU A 16 0.33 -23.20 -9.34
N VAL A 17 -0.14 -22.51 -10.36
CA VAL A 17 0.30 -21.13 -10.62
C VAL A 17 -0.84 -20.21 -10.28
N GLY A 18 -0.82 -19.59 -9.11
CA GLY A 18 -1.76 -18.51 -8.85
C GLY A 18 -2.13 -18.23 -7.42
N CYS A 19 -1.23 -18.26 -6.47
CA CYS A 19 -1.36 -17.34 -5.35
C CYS A 19 -0.80 -16.00 -5.80
N VAL A 20 -1.62 -15.20 -6.46
CA VAL A 20 -1.34 -13.76 -6.58
C VAL A 20 -1.40 -13.23 -5.17
N ASP A 21 -0.26 -12.74 -4.71
CA ASP A 21 -0.08 -12.15 -3.40
C ASP A 21 -0.93 -10.88 -3.32
N THR A 22 -2.16 -11.02 -2.87
CA THR A 22 -3.09 -9.91 -2.62
C THR A 22 -2.89 -9.28 -1.23
N ALA A 23 -1.91 -9.74 -0.48
CA ALA A 23 -1.45 -9.07 0.72
C ALA A 23 -0.77 -7.77 0.30
N GLY A 24 -1.55 -6.69 0.32
CA GLY A 24 -1.13 -5.38 -0.16
C GLY A 24 0.17 -4.94 0.50
N THR A 25 1.12 -4.63 -0.32
CA THR A 25 2.37 -3.97 0.00
C THR A 25 2.15 -2.81 0.95
N ARG A 26 2.70 -2.86 2.16
CA ARG A 26 2.49 -1.85 3.21
C ARG A 26 3.80 -1.22 3.64
N VAL A 27 3.78 0.10 3.75
CA VAL A 27 4.83 0.88 4.39
C VAL A 27 4.24 1.55 5.62
N MET A 28 4.93 1.47 6.74
CA MET A 28 4.59 2.21 7.95
C MET A 28 5.54 3.39 8.06
N ILE A 29 5.00 4.58 8.23
CA ILE A 29 5.76 5.81 8.41
C ILE A 29 5.47 6.32 9.81
N ASP A 30 6.52 6.40 10.64
CA ASP A 30 6.41 6.96 11.97
C ASP A 30 6.17 8.47 11.87
N ALA A 31 5.11 8.95 12.50
CA ALA A 31 4.76 10.36 12.44
C ALA A 31 5.64 11.24 13.34
N GLU A 32 6.37 10.66 14.28
CA GLU A 32 7.26 11.38 15.17
C GLU A 32 8.63 11.64 14.53
N THR A 33 9.22 10.59 13.94
CA THR A 33 10.57 10.66 13.34
C THR A 33 10.53 10.88 11.84
N GLY A 34 9.44 10.51 11.18
CA GLY A 34 9.34 10.44 9.73
C GLY A 34 10.02 9.21 9.12
N ASP A 35 10.52 8.30 9.96
CA ASP A 35 11.15 7.08 9.48
C ASP A 35 10.11 6.13 8.88
N SER A 36 10.51 5.44 7.82
CA SER A 36 9.67 4.44 7.17
C SER A 36 10.19 3.03 7.42
N SER A 37 9.29 2.13 7.79
CA SER A 37 9.54 0.70 7.87
C SER A 37 8.70 -0.05 6.85
N VAL A 38 9.33 -1.00 6.17
CA VAL A 38 8.65 -1.86 5.20
C VAL A 38 8.03 -3.04 5.95
N LEU A 39 6.71 -3.17 5.91
CA LEU A 39 6.01 -4.26 6.59
C LEU A 39 5.90 -5.51 5.74
N GLU A 40 5.64 -5.37 4.45
CA GLU A 40 5.46 -6.50 3.52
C GLU A 40 5.86 -6.06 2.11
N ASN A 41 6.82 -6.74 1.48
CA ASN A 41 7.27 -6.66 0.08
C ASN A 41 7.19 -5.26 -0.60
N SER A 42 7.35 -4.19 0.16
CA SER A 42 7.00 -2.83 -0.19
C SER A 42 8.18 -1.90 -0.43
N GLN A 43 9.37 -2.45 -0.60
CA GLN A 43 10.56 -1.64 -0.90
C GLN A 43 10.31 -0.75 -2.13
N ARG A 44 9.55 -1.27 -3.10
CA ARG A 44 9.18 -0.51 -4.29
C ARG A 44 8.29 0.70 -3.97
N LEU A 45 7.38 0.59 -2.99
CA LEU A 45 6.56 1.72 -2.55
C LEU A 45 7.37 2.70 -1.71
N ALA A 46 8.17 2.19 -0.76
CA ALA A 46 9.03 3.01 0.08
C ALA A 46 9.99 3.88 -0.76
N ASN A 47 10.54 3.33 -1.83
CA ASN A 47 11.41 4.07 -2.76
C ASN A 47 10.69 5.13 -3.60
N LYS A 48 9.35 5.07 -3.69
CA LYS A 48 8.55 6.04 -4.45
C LYS A 48 7.97 7.17 -3.60
N LEU A 49 8.10 7.08 -2.28
CA LEU A 49 7.57 8.04 -1.34
C LEU A 49 8.69 8.59 -0.45
N LYS A 50 8.69 9.89 -0.26
CA LYS A 50 9.58 10.58 0.67
C LYS A 50 8.73 11.37 1.67
N VAL A 51 9.10 11.31 2.94
CA VAL A 51 8.49 12.17 3.95
C VAL A 51 9.07 13.58 3.80
N LYS A 52 8.21 14.54 3.52
CA LYS A 52 8.58 15.94 3.34
C LYS A 52 8.47 16.74 4.64
N LYS A 53 7.41 16.48 5.40
CA LYS A 53 7.13 17.19 6.64
C LYS A 53 6.29 16.32 7.58
N VAL A 54 6.60 16.41 8.86
CA VAL A 54 5.78 15.85 9.94
C VAL A 54 5.46 16.98 10.93
N THR A 55 4.23 17.04 11.39
CA THR A 55 3.78 17.99 12.43
C THR A 55 2.88 17.27 13.42
N TYR A 56 3.11 17.55 14.70
CA TYR A 56 2.25 17.16 15.80
C TYR A 56 1.62 18.41 16.41
N ASP A 57 0.30 18.38 16.56
CA ASP A 57 -0.50 19.41 17.18
C ASP A 57 -1.45 18.78 18.20
N GLU A 58 -2.15 19.60 18.94
CA GLU A 58 -3.23 19.19 19.83
C GLU A 58 -4.52 19.91 19.46
N VAL A 59 -5.62 19.15 19.38
CA VAL A 59 -6.95 19.69 19.07
C VAL A 59 -7.95 19.10 20.07
N ASN A 60 -8.57 19.94 20.87
CA ASN A 60 -9.54 19.55 21.90
C ASN A 60 -9.00 18.52 22.88
N GLY A 61 -7.74 18.62 23.30
CA GLY A 61 -7.09 17.67 24.20
C GLY A 61 -6.70 16.33 23.56
N LEU A 62 -6.85 16.21 22.24
CA LEU A 62 -6.43 15.03 21.48
C LEU A 62 -5.23 15.35 20.60
N LYS A 63 -4.29 14.42 20.52
CA LYS A 63 -3.14 14.56 19.62
C LYS A 63 -3.57 14.47 18.15
N LYS A 64 -3.01 15.34 17.33
CA LYS A 64 -3.20 15.39 15.89
C LYS A 64 -1.84 15.24 15.20
N ALA A 65 -1.71 14.28 14.30
CA ALA A 65 -0.52 14.09 13.48
C ALA A 65 -0.83 14.45 12.03
N THR A 66 0.11 15.14 11.39
CA THR A 66 0.04 15.49 9.97
C THR A 66 1.34 15.10 9.30
N ILE A 67 1.27 14.24 8.28
CA ILE A 67 2.41 13.76 7.50
C ILE A 67 2.21 14.22 6.05
N THR A 68 3.18 14.95 5.52
CA THR A 68 3.24 15.30 4.11
C THR A 68 4.20 14.37 3.40
N LEU A 69 3.70 13.65 2.40
CA LEU A 69 4.45 12.74 1.55
C LEU A 69 4.66 13.39 0.18
N GLU A 70 5.83 13.17 -0.39
CA GLU A 70 6.22 13.61 -1.73
C GLU A 70 6.48 12.38 -2.59
N SER A 71 5.96 12.38 -3.82
CA SER A 71 6.27 11.34 -4.82
C SER A 71 7.64 11.59 -5.42
N THR A 72 8.50 10.58 -5.42
CA THR A 72 9.82 10.62 -6.09
C THR A 72 9.77 10.13 -7.53
N THR A 73 8.62 9.64 -7.98
CA THR A 73 8.39 9.13 -9.33
C THR A 73 7.76 10.20 -10.22
N LYS A 74 8.03 10.15 -11.52
CA LYS A 74 7.37 10.98 -12.52
C LYS A 74 5.98 10.48 -12.90
N SER A 75 5.67 9.23 -12.56
CA SER A 75 4.39 8.60 -12.85
C SER A 75 3.39 8.86 -11.73
N ARG A 76 2.11 8.84 -12.06
CA ARG A 76 1.03 8.86 -11.07
C ARG A 76 1.12 7.64 -10.16
N LEU A 77 1.06 7.86 -8.86
CA LEU A 77 1.03 6.84 -7.82
C LEU A 77 -0.35 6.82 -7.17
N SER A 78 -1.08 5.74 -7.40
CA SER A 78 -2.34 5.48 -6.69
C SER A 78 -2.07 4.58 -5.49
N SER A 79 -2.44 5.05 -4.32
CA SER A 79 -2.21 4.37 -3.06
C SER A 79 -3.35 4.62 -2.09
N GLN A 80 -3.35 3.92 -0.98
CA GLN A 80 -4.28 4.13 0.11
C GLN A 80 -3.50 4.28 1.41
N GLY A 81 -3.94 5.19 2.26
CA GLY A 81 -3.34 5.43 3.56
C GLY A 81 -4.36 5.40 4.69
N ARG A 82 -3.92 4.98 5.87
CA ARG A 82 -4.65 5.17 7.12
C ARG A 82 -3.72 5.60 8.23
N MET A 83 -4.17 6.50 9.09
CA MET A 83 -3.45 6.85 10.32
C MET A 83 -3.82 5.84 11.41
N VAL A 84 -2.80 5.26 12.02
CA VAL A 84 -2.92 4.30 13.12
C VAL A 84 -2.36 4.96 14.37
N TRP A 85 -3.05 4.83 15.50
CA TRP A 85 -2.64 5.40 16.77
C TRP A 85 -2.31 4.32 17.78
N PHE A 86 -1.31 4.59 18.60
CA PHE A 86 -0.83 3.69 19.65
C PHE A 86 -0.81 4.41 20.99
N ASP A 87 -1.04 3.63 22.06
CA ASP A 87 -0.85 4.08 23.43
C ASP A 87 0.63 4.02 23.84
N VAL A 88 0.89 4.33 25.13
CA VAL A 88 2.24 4.29 25.71
C VAL A 88 2.84 2.89 25.73
N GLU A 89 2.00 1.86 25.75
CA GLU A 89 2.40 0.44 25.77
C GLU A 89 2.65 -0.10 24.35
N GLY A 90 2.32 0.67 23.31
CA GLY A 90 2.44 0.27 21.92
C GLY A 90 1.24 -0.52 21.40
N THR A 91 0.12 -0.51 22.13
CA THR A 91 -1.12 -1.14 21.68
C THR A 91 -1.83 -0.25 20.68
N GLU A 92 -2.27 -0.83 19.54
CA GLU A 92 -3.02 -0.10 18.51
C GLU A 92 -4.41 0.27 19.05
N LEU A 93 -4.73 1.55 18.95
CA LEU A 93 -6.03 2.09 19.31
C LEU A 93 -6.93 2.14 18.09
N ASP A 94 -8.18 1.66 18.24
CA ASP A 94 -9.21 1.70 17.19
C ASP A 94 -8.80 0.98 15.89
N ALA A 95 -8.24 -0.24 16.05
CA ALA A 95 -7.80 -1.07 14.93
C ALA A 95 -8.93 -1.38 13.93
N GLU A 96 -10.16 -1.50 14.39
CA GLU A 96 -11.33 -1.89 13.60
C GLU A 96 -12.03 -0.70 12.91
N GLY A 97 -11.86 0.53 13.42
CA GLY A 97 -12.68 1.69 13.04
C GLY A 97 -12.18 2.50 11.84
N LYS A 98 -10.92 2.39 11.43
CA LYS A 98 -10.36 3.30 10.42
C LYS A 98 -10.15 2.64 9.06
N SER A 99 -11.00 3.03 8.13
CA SER A 99 -10.85 2.64 6.73
C SER A 99 -9.66 3.34 6.07
N TYR A 100 -9.06 2.66 5.09
CA TYR A 100 -8.07 3.28 4.21
C TYR A 100 -8.72 4.36 3.35
N ARG A 101 -8.04 5.48 3.19
CA ARG A 101 -8.42 6.57 2.28
C ARG A 101 -7.53 6.54 1.05
N THR A 102 -8.13 6.75 -0.11
CA THR A 102 -7.38 6.84 -1.37
C THR A 102 -6.49 8.07 -1.35
N MET A 103 -5.24 7.89 -1.76
CA MET A 103 -4.26 8.93 -2.00
C MET A 103 -3.80 8.81 -3.46
N VAL A 104 -3.91 9.90 -4.20
CA VAL A 104 -3.38 9.99 -5.55
C VAL A 104 -2.31 11.07 -5.53
N LEU A 105 -1.08 10.68 -5.90
CA LEU A 105 0.02 11.61 -6.09
C LEU A 105 0.35 11.61 -7.59
N ASP A 106 0.27 12.75 -8.22
CA ASP A 106 0.82 12.93 -9.55
C ASP A 106 2.35 12.95 -9.48
N GLY A 107 3.00 12.85 -10.61
CA GLY A 107 4.47 12.73 -10.63
C GLY A 107 5.14 13.94 -9.97
N LEU A 108 6.03 13.68 -9.02
CA LEU A 108 6.78 14.69 -8.24
C LEU A 108 5.89 15.63 -7.41
N ASP A 109 4.64 15.27 -7.17
CA ASP A 109 3.70 16.02 -6.35
C ASP A 109 3.72 15.55 -4.89
N PHE A 110 3.00 16.24 -4.03
CA PHE A 110 2.89 15.92 -2.61
C PHE A 110 1.44 15.80 -2.16
N CYS A 111 1.20 14.97 -1.17
CA CYS A 111 -0.09 14.90 -0.48
C CYS A 111 0.12 14.97 1.03
N THR A 112 -0.90 15.45 1.72
CA THR A 112 -0.91 15.56 3.19
C THR A 112 -1.94 14.63 3.78
N PHE A 113 -1.51 13.83 4.74
CA PHE A 113 -2.35 12.93 5.48
C PHE A 113 -2.45 13.37 6.94
N THR A 114 -3.67 13.64 7.41
CA THR A 114 -3.92 14.11 8.77
C THR A 114 -4.80 13.10 9.51
N GLY A 115 -4.44 12.82 10.77
CA GLY A 115 -5.21 12.00 11.67
C GLY A 115 -5.24 12.61 13.07
N ILE A 116 -6.35 12.40 13.78
CA ILE A 116 -6.52 12.78 15.18
C ILE A 116 -6.63 11.49 16.00
N ALA A 117 -6.01 11.47 17.18
CA ALA A 117 -6.11 10.35 18.11
C ALA A 117 -7.57 10.06 18.47
N PRO A 118 -7.98 8.79 18.54
CA PRO A 118 -9.36 8.45 18.87
C PRO A 118 -9.74 8.79 20.31
N ASN A 119 -8.76 8.88 21.20
CA ASN A 119 -8.91 9.25 22.60
C ASN A 119 -7.60 9.80 23.17
N ALA A 120 -7.61 10.26 24.42
CA ALA A 120 -6.44 10.84 25.08
C ALA A 120 -5.27 9.87 25.34
N LYS A 121 -5.47 8.55 25.19
CA LYS A 121 -4.41 7.54 25.33
C LYS A 121 -3.52 7.47 24.08
N GLY A 122 -3.97 8.02 22.94
CA GLY A 122 -3.21 8.03 21.69
C GLY A 122 -2.00 8.97 21.78
N VAL A 123 -0.81 8.40 21.96
CA VAL A 123 0.44 9.15 22.16
C VAL A 123 1.34 9.10 20.92
N ARG A 124 1.25 8.04 20.12
CA ARG A 124 2.07 7.85 18.92
C ARG A 124 1.20 7.57 17.71
N ALA A 125 1.52 8.19 16.58
CA ALA A 125 0.85 7.96 15.33
C ALA A 125 1.78 7.33 14.30
N LYS A 126 1.24 6.45 13.46
CA LYS A 126 1.92 5.93 12.28
C LYS A 126 0.99 6.00 11.08
N LEU A 127 1.52 6.40 9.93
CA LEU A 127 0.80 6.35 8.66
C LEU A 127 1.11 5.04 7.95
N GLN A 128 0.11 4.21 7.78
CA GLN A 128 0.19 2.98 7.00
C GLN A 128 -0.23 3.25 5.57
N VAL A 129 0.65 2.99 4.61
CA VAL A 129 0.40 3.19 3.17
C VAL A 129 0.47 1.86 2.45
N ARG A 130 -0.48 1.64 1.54
CA ARG A 130 -0.50 0.48 0.63
C ARG A 130 -0.76 0.93 -0.81
N ILE A 131 -0.23 0.20 -1.79
CA ILE A 131 -0.56 0.42 -3.20
C ILE A 131 -1.96 -0.15 -3.45
N THR A 132 -2.77 0.59 -4.19
CA THR A 132 -3.94 0.03 -4.84
C THR A 132 -3.53 -0.37 -6.24
N GLU A 133 -3.06 -1.60 -6.40
CA GLU A 133 -2.87 -2.14 -7.74
C GLU A 133 -4.24 -2.46 -8.36
N ASN A 134 -4.81 -1.49 -9.03
CA ASN A 134 -5.72 -1.70 -10.14
C ASN A 134 -4.96 -1.57 -11.47
N SER A 135 -3.78 -2.13 -11.55
CA SER A 135 -3.08 -2.36 -12.80
C SER A 135 -3.17 -3.85 -13.16
N SER A 136 -4.38 -4.36 -13.26
CA SER A 136 -4.58 -5.35 -14.31
C SER A 136 -4.18 -4.63 -15.60
N PRO A 137 -3.15 -5.07 -16.35
CA PRO A 137 -3.01 -4.60 -17.71
C PRO A 137 -4.39 -4.81 -18.34
N SER A 138 -4.95 -3.75 -18.91
CA SER A 138 -6.26 -3.89 -19.54
C SER A 138 -6.10 -5.01 -20.55
N PHE A 139 -7.11 -5.86 -20.71
CA PHE A 139 -7.10 -6.93 -21.71
C PHE A 139 -6.67 -6.39 -23.10
N TRP A 140 -6.91 -5.12 -23.34
CA TRP A 140 -6.54 -4.38 -24.55
C TRP A 140 -5.03 -4.09 -24.64
N ASP A 141 -4.32 -3.86 -23.54
CA ASP A 141 -2.85 -3.67 -23.59
C ASP A 141 -2.14 -4.97 -23.95
N ALA A 142 -2.67 -6.12 -23.52
CA ALA A 142 -2.17 -7.43 -23.91
C ALA A 142 -2.47 -7.74 -25.39
N PHE A 143 -3.57 -7.21 -25.93
CA PHE A 143 -3.99 -7.49 -27.31
C PHE A 143 -3.11 -6.80 -28.35
N TRP A 144 -2.56 -5.63 -28.07
CA TRP A 144 -1.66 -4.91 -28.98
C TRP A 144 -0.29 -5.58 -29.14
N TRP A 145 0.11 -6.44 -28.20
CA TRP A 145 1.36 -7.18 -28.28
C TRP A 145 1.28 -8.47 -29.11
N VAL A 146 0.08 -8.95 -29.41
CA VAL A 146 -0.13 -10.26 -30.08
C VAL A 146 -0.48 -10.10 -31.57
N TRP A 147 -0.70 -8.88 -32.07
CA TRP A 147 -1.03 -8.69 -33.46
C TRP A 147 0.19 -8.28 -34.29
N PRO A 148 0.89 -9.22 -34.96
CA PRO A 148 1.90 -8.87 -35.97
C PRO A 148 1.19 -8.60 -37.30
N GLY A 149 0.67 -7.41 -37.46
CA GLY A 149 0.01 -6.97 -38.67
C GLY A 149 0.78 -5.83 -39.32
N ASN A 150 1.98 -6.11 -39.82
CA ASN A 150 2.58 -5.34 -40.87
C ASN A 150 2.21 -5.96 -42.21
N TRP A 151 1.36 -5.32 -42.95
CA TRP A 151 1.27 -5.37 -44.41
C TRP A 151 1.43 -3.98 -44.97
#